data_368b70257aa06c2745c0139f0eb2da43
#
_entry.id   368b70257aa06c2745c0139f0eb2da43
#
_cell.length_a   1.000
_cell.length_b   1.000
_cell.length_c   1.000
_cell.angle_alpha   90.00
_cell.angle_beta   90.00
_cell.angle_gamma   90.00
#
_symmetry.space_group_name_H-M   'P 1'
#
loop_
_entity.id
_entity.type
_entity.pdbx_description
1 polymer ?
#
loop_
_entity_poly.entity_id
_entity_poly.type
_entity_poly.pdbx_seq_one_letter_code
_entity_poly.pdbx_strand_id
1 'polypeptide(L)'
;MTSKDAPRALLVLVIVLVLQLTFVLDIRVGGAHPDLILGLAIAAGLAGGTQRGAIVGFSSGIAIDLFLPTPFGLSALVGIGVGVAAGQLVAAGVDHTNWFFVPGVAAIGSAIGVIMFAVLGAVLGQPDTLTVGLGAAVGVVAVVNGALGYLLVRACNWAFGQEVAGSAWRGPLVPGDRP
;
A
#
# COMPACT_ATOMS: atom_id res chain seq x y z
N MET A 1 -12.26 10.45 8.23
CA MET A 1 -11.57 11.37 7.28
C MET A 1 -12.14 12.74 7.50
N THR A 2 -11.30 13.73 7.77
CA THR A 2 -11.76 15.13 7.78
C THR A 2 -11.95 15.60 6.34
N SER A 3 -12.76 16.66 6.12
CA SER A 3 -12.99 17.18 4.76
C SER A 3 -11.72 17.65 4.04
N LYS A 4 -10.63 17.86 4.78
CA LYS A 4 -9.33 18.27 4.25
C LYS A 4 -8.43 17.10 3.85
N ASP A 5 -8.68 15.90 4.36
CA ASP A 5 -7.87 14.70 4.07
C ASP A 5 -8.21 14.09 2.71
N ALA A 6 -9.50 14.16 2.32
CA ALA A 6 -9.98 13.55 1.09
C ALA A 6 -9.28 14.09 -0.18
N PRO A 7 -9.14 15.42 -0.40
CA PRO A 7 -8.50 15.94 -1.61
C PRO A 7 -7.00 15.62 -1.66
N ARG A 8 -6.31 15.55 -0.52
CA ARG A 8 -4.89 15.19 -0.47
C ARG A 8 -4.69 13.69 -0.76
N ALA A 9 -5.55 12.85 -0.19
CA ALA A 9 -5.52 11.40 -0.47
C ALA A 9 -5.83 11.13 -1.94
N LEU A 10 -6.81 11.83 -2.52
CA LEU A 10 -7.11 11.74 -3.95
C LEU A 10 -5.92 12.19 -4.81
N LEU A 11 -5.24 13.27 -4.44
CA LEU A 11 -4.05 13.74 -5.14
C LEU A 11 -2.94 12.67 -5.14
N VAL A 12 -2.64 12.08 -3.99
CA VAL A 12 -1.64 10.99 -3.88
C VAL A 12 -2.05 9.81 -4.74
N LEU A 13 -3.33 9.40 -4.69
CA LEU A 13 -3.85 8.30 -5.51
C LEU A 13 -3.68 8.59 -7.00
N VAL A 14 -4.05 9.78 -7.47
CA VAL A 14 -3.93 10.17 -8.88
C VAL A 14 -2.46 10.20 -9.31
N ILE A 15 -1.56 10.74 -8.49
CA ILE A 15 -0.12 10.75 -8.79
C ILE A 15 0.41 9.33 -8.93
N VAL A 16 0.11 8.44 -7.97
CA VAL A 16 0.57 7.05 -8.01
C VAL A 16 -0.05 6.31 -9.20
N LEU A 17 -1.33 6.55 -9.51
CA LEU A 17 -2.00 5.95 -10.67
C LEU A 17 -1.35 6.39 -12.00
N VAL A 18 -1.07 7.69 -12.15
CA VAL A 18 -0.39 8.21 -13.34
C VAL A 18 1.02 7.62 -13.47
N LEU A 19 1.77 7.54 -12.36
CA LEU A 19 3.09 6.90 -12.35
C LEU A 19 2.99 5.42 -12.73
N GLN A 20 2.01 4.70 -12.20
CA GLN A 20 1.75 3.30 -12.53
C GLN A 20 1.50 3.13 -14.02
N LEU A 21 0.59 3.91 -14.60
CA LEU A 21 0.17 3.78 -15.99
C LEU A 21 1.22 4.27 -16.99
N THR A 22 2.02 5.29 -16.64
CA THR A 22 2.95 5.92 -17.57
C THR A 22 4.33 5.30 -17.54
N PHE A 23 4.85 4.99 -16.35
CA PHE A 23 6.25 4.56 -16.22
C PHE A 23 6.37 3.09 -15.81
N VAL A 24 5.49 2.62 -14.95
CA VAL A 24 5.67 1.32 -14.30
C VAL A 24 5.24 0.18 -15.21
N LEU A 25 4.21 0.36 -16.04
CA LEU A 25 3.76 -0.66 -17.00
C LEU A 25 4.78 -0.94 -18.12
N ASP A 26 5.64 0.03 -18.43
CA ASP A 26 6.70 -0.14 -19.42
C ASP A 26 7.94 -0.84 -18.86
N ILE A 27 8.12 -0.82 -17.54
CA ILE A 27 9.25 -1.48 -16.87
C ILE A 27 8.94 -2.96 -16.68
N ARG A 28 9.63 -3.81 -17.47
CA ARG A 28 9.54 -5.27 -17.34
C ARG A 28 10.84 -5.82 -16.76
N VAL A 29 10.76 -6.39 -15.57
CA VAL A 29 11.88 -7.09 -14.95
C VAL A 29 11.51 -8.57 -14.84
N GLY A 30 12.21 -9.42 -15.60
CA GLY A 30 11.88 -10.85 -15.65
C GLY A 30 10.46 -11.15 -16.19
N GLY A 31 9.88 -10.24 -17.01
CA GLY A 31 8.51 -10.38 -17.53
C GLY A 31 7.42 -9.86 -16.59
N ALA A 32 7.77 -9.39 -15.40
CA ALA A 32 6.86 -8.85 -14.40
C ALA A 32 6.91 -7.33 -14.35
N HIS A 33 5.79 -6.72 -13.96
CA HIS A 33 5.68 -5.28 -13.73
C HIS A 33 5.63 -4.98 -12.22
N PRO A 34 6.28 -3.90 -11.74
CA PRO A 34 6.02 -3.41 -10.39
C PRO A 34 4.55 -2.98 -10.23
N ASP A 35 4.04 -3.04 -9.00
CA ASP A 35 2.67 -2.62 -8.68
C ASP A 35 2.69 -1.64 -7.50
N LEU A 36 2.68 -0.34 -7.83
CA LEU A 36 2.67 0.74 -6.84
C LEU A 36 1.30 0.92 -6.17
N ILE A 37 0.22 0.48 -6.84
CA ILE A 37 -1.14 0.58 -6.31
C ILE A 37 -1.27 -0.29 -5.07
N LEU A 38 -0.70 -1.49 -5.13
CA LEU A 38 -0.65 -2.40 -4.00
C LEU A 38 0.18 -1.81 -2.84
N GLY A 39 1.32 -1.21 -3.18
CA GLY A 39 2.16 -0.49 -2.21
C GLY A 39 1.44 0.69 -1.56
N LEU A 40 0.64 1.44 -2.33
CA LEU A 40 -0.16 2.55 -1.81
C LEU A 40 -1.23 2.07 -0.81
N ALA A 41 -1.92 0.97 -1.10
CA ALA A 41 -2.91 0.39 -0.19
C ALA A 41 -2.29 -0.01 1.16
N ILE A 42 -1.11 -0.66 1.12
CA ILE A 42 -0.35 -1.03 2.32
C ILE A 42 0.11 0.22 3.08
N ALA A 43 0.68 1.20 2.38
CA ALA A 43 1.14 2.45 2.97
C ALA A 43 0.02 3.23 3.65
N ALA A 44 -1.17 3.26 3.05
CA ALA A 44 -2.36 3.88 3.64
C ALA A 44 -2.81 3.16 4.92
N GLY A 45 -2.73 1.84 4.95
CA GLY A 45 -2.97 1.02 6.14
C GLY A 45 -1.99 1.33 7.26
N LEU A 46 -0.69 1.36 6.95
CA LEU A 46 0.37 1.69 7.91
C LEU A 46 0.27 3.11 8.44
N ALA A 47 -0.04 4.08 7.56
CA ALA A 47 -0.14 5.49 7.94
C ALA A 47 -1.45 5.84 8.64
N GLY A 48 -2.55 5.24 8.25
CA GLY A 48 -3.88 5.68 8.66
C GLY A 48 -4.75 4.64 9.36
N GLY A 49 -4.21 3.45 9.57
CA GLY A 49 -4.93 2.33 10.17
C GLY A 49 -5.89 1.63 9.21
N THR A 50 -6.59 0.65 9.71
CA THR A 50 -7.42 -0.32 8.96
C THR A 50 -8.45 0.34 8.04
N GLN A 51 -9.16 1.35 8.54
CA GLN A 51 -10.23 2.01 7.76
C GLN A 51 -9.67 2.78 6.55
N ARG A 52 -8.57 3.53 6.75
CA ARG A 52 -7.94 4.29 5.65
C ARG A 52 -7.28 3.35 4.65
N GLY A 53 -6.64 2.28 5.13
CA GLY A 53 -6.10 1.21 4.29
C GLY A 53 -7.18 0.59 3.40
N ALA A 54 -8.35 0.27 3.96
CA ALA A 54 -9.48 -0.26 3.20
C ALA A 54 -10.00 0.72 2.13
N ILE A 55 -10.22 1.99 2.50
CA ILE A 55 -10.77 3.01 1.59
C ILE A 55 -9.79 3.28 0.45
N VAL A 56 -8.52 3.50 0.76
CA VAL A 56 -7.50 3.79 -0.27
C VAL A 56 -7.24 2.55 -1.12
N GLY A 57 -7.14 1.36 -0.52
CA GLY A 57 -6.97 0.11 -1.25
C GLY A 57 -8.14 -0.17 -2.20
N PHE A 58 -9.38 0.02 -1.75
CA PHE A 58 -10.55 -0.09 -2.61
C PHE A 58 -10.52 0.92 -3.76
N SER A 59 -10.36 2.22 -3.43
CA SER A 59 -10.42 3.29 -4.42
C SER A 59 -9.31 3.19 -5.47
N SER A 60 -8.08 2.88 -5.03
CA SER A 60 -6.93 2.71 -5.95
C SER A 60 -7.06 1.44 -6.79
N GLY A 61 -7.58 0.35 -6.20
CA GLY A 61 -7.85 -0.88 -6.92
C GLY A 61 -8.93 -0.73 -7.99
N ILE A 62 -10.06 -0.09 -7.67
CA ILE A 62 -11.09 0.24 -8.68
C ILE A 62 -10.51 1.15 -9.77
N ALA A 63 -9.69 2.14 -9.40
CA ALA A 63 -9.10 3.05 -10.39
C ALA A 63 -8.20 2.32 -11.38
N ILE A 64 -7.37 1.38 -10.95
CA ILE A 64 -6.50 0.60 -11.85
C ILE A 64 -7.29 -0.45 -12.65
N ASP A 65 -8.32 -1.05 -12.08
CA ASP A 65 -9.17 -2.03 -12.78
C ASP A 65 -9.89 -1.45 -14.01
N LEU A 66 -10.07 -0.12 -14.07
CA LEU A 66 -10.60 0.55 -15.26
C LEU A 66 -9.65 0.49 -16.48
N PHE A 67 -8.37 0.26 -16.24
CA PHE A 67 -7.33 0.27 -17.28
C PHE A 67 -6.77 -1.13 -17.57
N LEU A 68 -7.04 -2.09 -16.70
CA LEU A 68 -6.53 -3.47 -16.84
C LEU A 68 -7.60 -4.39 -17.46
N PRO A 69 -7.20 -5.32 -18.34
CA PRO A 69 -8.10 -6.31 -18.92
C PRO A 69 -8.37 -7.48 -17.94
N THR A 70 -8.46 -7.20 -16.66
CA THR A 70 -8.73 -8.18 -15.60
C THR A 70 -10.18 -8.08 -15.13
N PRO A 71 -10.72 -9.10 -14.40
CA PRO A 71 -12.03 -8.99 -13.82
C PRO A 71 -12.17 -7.75 -12.94
N PHE A 72 -13.14 -6.90 -13.27
CA PHE A 72 -13.37 -5.65 -12.56
C PHE A 72 -13.62 -5.88 -11.07
N GLY A 73 -12.92 -5.16 -10.22
CA GLY A 73 -13.01 -5.27 -8.77
C GLY A 73 -11.98 -6.21 -8.14
N LEU A 74 -11.21 -6.96 -8.94
CA LEU A 74 -10.21 -7.89 -8.43
C LEU A 74 -9.08 -7.16 -7.69
N SER A 75 -8.51 -6.12 -8.31
CA SER A 75 -7.47 -5.29 -7.66
C SER A 75 -8.02 -4.55 -6.45
N ALA A 76 -9.29 -4.13 -6.49
CA ALA A 76 -9.94 -3.50 -5.35
C ALA A 76 -10.06 -4.45 -4.16
N LEU A 77 -10.46 -5.71 -4.40
CA LEU A 77 -10.58 -6.71 -3.35
C LEU A 77 -9.22 -7.02 -2.70
N VAL A 78 -8.19 -7.20 -3.52
CA VAL A 78 -6.82 -7.41 -3.05
C VAL A 78 -6.32 -6.18 -2.28
N GLY A 79 -6.53 -4.98 -2.82
CA GLY A 79 -6.15 -3.72 -2.18
C GLY A 79 -6.79 -3.52 -0.81
N ILE A 80 -8.08 -3.85 -0.65
CA ILE A 80 -8.74 -3.86 0.66
C ILE A 80 -8.02 -4.84 1.59
N GLY A 81 -7.81 -6.08 1.14
CA GLY A 81 -7.21 -7.13 1.97
C GLY A 81 -5.86 -6.72 2.53
N VAL A 82 -4.92 -6.28 1.67
CA VAL A 82 -3.58 -5.89 2.11
C VAL A 82 -3.57 -4.59 2.90
N GLY A 83 -4.42 -3.62 2.54
CA GLY A 83 -4.54 -2.35 3.27
C GLY A 83 -5.10 -2.54 4.68
N VAL A 84 -6.12 -3.38 4.84
CA VAL A 84 -6.68 -3.77 6.13
C VAL A 84 -5.63 -4.52 6.95
N ALA A 85 -4.96 -5.52 6.37
CA ALA A 85 -3.93 -6.31 7.06
C ALA A 85 -2.79 -5.42 7.57
N ALA A 86 -2.30 -4.49 6.75
CA ALA A 86 -1.29 -3.52 7.15
C ALA A 86 -1.76 -2.63 8.31
N GLY A 87 -3.01 -2.16 8.27
CA GLY A 87 -3.61 -1.38 9.35
C GLY A 87 -3.79 -2.16 10.65
N GLN A 88 -4.08 -3.47 10.57
CA GLN A 88 -4.17 -4.36 11.74
C GLN A 88 -2.81 -4.53 12.44
N LEU A 89 -1.71 -4.60 11.70
CA LEU A 89 -0.37 -4.68 12.29
C LEU A 89 -0.09 -3.47 13.19
N VAL A 90 -0.47 -2.27 12.74
CA VAL A 90 -0.33 -1.04 13.54
C VAL A 90 -1.26 -1.06 14.76
N ALA A 91 -2.51 -1.51 14.59
CA ALA A 91 -3.48 -1.62 15.68
C ALA A 91 -3.05 -2.65 16.74
N ALA A 92 -2.35 -3.70 16.34
CA ALA A 92 -1.79 -4.71 17.24
C ALA A 92 -0.57 -4.22 18.04
N GLY A 93 -0.15 -2.95 17.84
CA GLY A 93 0.97 -2.37 18.58
C GLY A 93 2.33 -2.92 18.18
N VAL A 94 2.47 -3.45 16.96
CA VAL A 94 3.78 -3.90 16.47
C VAL A 94 4.71 -2.70 16.42
N ASP A 95 5.90 -2.86 16.98
CA ASP A 95 6.90 -1.80 17.06
C ASP A 95 7.36 -1.36 15.68
N HIS A 96 6.95 -0.18 15.27
CA HIS A 96 7.26 0.44 13.97
C HIS A 96 8.39 1.49 14.07
N THR A 97 9.08 1.56 15.21
CA THR A 97 10.27 2.43 15.37
C THR A 97 11.47 1.88 14.60
N ASN A 98 11.45 0.59 14.28
CA ASN A 98 12.51 -0.05 13.53
C ASN A 98 12.43 0.35 12.04
N TRP A 99 13.52 0.90 11.50
CA TRP A 99 13.59 1.39 10.12
C TRP A 99 13.33 0.31 9.05
N PHE A 100 13.53 -0.97 9.37
CA PHE A 100 13.19 -2.08 8.49
C PHE A 100 11.70 -2.46 8.50
N PHE A 101 10.91 -1.98 9.47
CA PHE A 101 9.52 -2.38 9.61
C PHE A 101 8.69 -2.02 8.38
N VAL A 102 8.71 -0.74 7.98
CA VAL A 102 7.92 -0.25 6.83
C VAL A 102 8.33 -0.95 5.53
N PRO A 103 9.62 -1.01 5.15
CA PRO A 103 10.05 -1.78 3.97
C PRO A 103 9.68 -3.25 4.03
N GLY A 104 9.84 -3.88 5.19
CA GLY A 104 9.52 -5.29 5.38
C GLY A 104 8.02 -5.58 5.20
N VAL A 105 7.16 -4.79 5.82
CA VAL A 105 5.69 -4.93 5.67
C VAL A 105 5.27 -4.62 4.23
N ALA A 106 5.85 -3.61 3.60
CA ALA A 106 5.56 -3.29 2.21
C ALA A 106 5.97 -4.43 1.27
N ALA A 107 7.15 -5.01 1.46
CA ALA A 107 7.63 -6.14 0.66
C ALA A 107 6.77 -7.40 0.85
N ILE A 108 6.59 -7.83 2.10
CA ILE A 108 5.83 -9.05 2.42
C ILE A 108 4.35 -8.88 2.06
N GLY A 109 3.76 -7.74 2.42
CA GLY A 109 2.36 -7.43 2.10
C GLY A 109 2.11 -7.41 0.59
N SER A 110 3.04 -6.86 -0.19
CA SER A 110 2.96 -6.87 -1.65
C SER A 110 3.11 -8.27 -2.23
N ALA A 111 4.04 -9.09 -1.69
CA ALA A 111 4.18 -10.48 -2.09
C ALA A 111 2.88 -11.27 -1.87
N ILE A 112 2.27 -11.12 -0.70
CA ILE A 112 0.97 -11.72 -0.37
C ILE A 112 -0.12 -11.21 -1.31
N GLY A 113 -0.15 -9.90 -1.59
CA GLY A 113 -1.12 -9.29 -2.49
C GLY A 113 -1.05 -9.84 -3.91
N VAL A 114 0.15 -10.00 -4.48
CA VAL A 114 0.35 -10.60 -5.80
C VAL A 114 -0.13 -12.05 -5.83
N ILE A 115 0.20 -12.83 -4.80
CA ILE A 115 -0.27 -14.22 -4.69
C ILE A 115 -1.80 -14.26 -4.58
N MET A 116 -2.38 -13.40 -3.74
CA MET A 116 -3.83 -13.30 -3.58
C MET A 116 -4.52 -12.91 -4.91
N PHE A 117 -3.95 -11.96 -5.65
CA PHE A 117 -4.44 -11.56 -6.96
C PHE A 117 -4.41 -12.76 -7.94
N ALA A 118 -3.31 -13.50 -7.99
CA ALA A 118 -3.17 -14.65 -8.86
C ALA A 118 -4.17 -15.78 -8.52
N VAL A 119 -4.33 -16.08 -7.23
CA VAL A 119 -5.28 -17.10 -6.77
C VAL A 119 -6.72 -16.71 -7.08
N LEU A 120 -7.11 -15.47 -6.76
CA LEU A 120 -8.46 -14.97 -7.03
C LEU A 120 -8.74 -14.88 -8.53
N GLY A 121 -7.76 -14.45 -9.33
CA GLY A 121 -7.86 -14.43 -10.79
C GLY A 121 -8.08 -15.83 -11.37
N ALA A 122 -7.36 -16.83 -10.88
CA ALA A 122 -7.55 -18.22 -11.30
C ALA A 122 -8.94 -18.76 -10.93
N VAL A 123 -9.45 -18.43 -9.74
CA VAL A 123 -10.82 -18.81 -9.32
C VAL A 123 -11.88 -18.14 -10.20
N LEU A 124 -11.61 -16.92 -10.68
CA LEU A 124 -12.50 -16.19 -11.59
C LEU A 124 -12.34 -16.58 -13.06
N GLY A 125 -11.64 -17.67 -13.34
CA GLY A 125 -11.52 -18.23 -14.69
C GLY A 125 -10.38 -17.65 -15.52
N GLN A 126 -9.38 -17.04 -14.89
CA GLN A 126 -8.14 -16.58 -15.52
C GLN A 126 -6.94 -17.42 -15.04
N PRO A 127 -6.79 -18.66 -15.50
CA PRO A 127 -5.71 -19.55 -15.04
C PRO A 127 -4.31 -19.04 -15.43
N ASP A 128 -4.21 -18.17 -16.42
CA ASP A 128 -2.95 -17.57 -16.86
C ASP A 128 -2.28 -16.71 -15.79
N THR A 129 -3.02 -16.29 -14.75
CA THR A 129 -2.48 -15.55 -13.60
C THR A 129 -1.53 -16.38 -12.73
N LEU A 130 -1.62 -17.72 -12.79
CA LEU A 130 -0.76 -18.67 -12.06
C LEU A 130 0.44 -19.19 -12.90
N THR A 131 0.83 -18.48 -13.95
CA THR A 131 1.88 -18.93 -14.87
C THR A 131 3.30 -18.80 -14.33
N VAL A 132 4.28 -19.30 -15.13
CA VAL A 132 5.72 -19.38 -14.84
C VAL A 132 6.35 -18.05 -14.37
N GLY A 133 5.72 -16.91 -14.65
CA GLY A 133 6.18 -15.57 -14.25
C GLY A 133 5.80 -15.13 -12.84
N LEU A 134 4.95 -15.89 -12.12
CA LEU A 134 4.44 -15.48 -10.80
C LEU A 134 5.57 -15.21 -9.77
N GLY A 135 6.58 -16.07 -9.74
CA GLY A 135 7.74 -15.90 -8.85
C GLY A 135 8.51 -14.60 -9.13
N ALA A 136 8.70 -14.26 -10.41
CA ALA A 136 9.31 -13.00 -10.80
C ALA A 136 8.43 -11.80 -10.42
N ALA A 137 7.12 -11.90 -10.63
CA ALA A 137 6.17 -10.85 -10.24
C ALA A 137 6.18 -10.59 -8.74
N VAL A 138 6.11 -11.65 -7.93
CA VAL A 138 6.20 -11.56 -6.46
C VAL A 138 7.51 -10.89 -6.05
N GLY A 139 8.65 -11.31 -6.60
CA GLY A 139 9.96 -10.76 -6.27
C GLY A 139 10.09 -9.28 -6.65
N VAL A 140 9.72 -8.92 -7.89
CA VAL A 140 9.81 -7.54 -8.39
C VAL A 140 8.92 -6.60 -7.60
N VAL A 141 7.67 -6.98 -7.40
CA VAL A 141 6.71 -6.13 -6.66
C VAL A 141 7.13 -5.97 -5.20
N ALA A 142 7.59 -7.06 -4.55
CA ALA A 142 8.08 -7.01 -3.18
C ALA A 142 9.30 -6.09 -3.03
N VAL A 143 10.30 -6.21 -3.91
CA VAL A 143 11.51 -5.38 -3.84
C VAL A 143 11.20 -3.92 -4.11
N VAL A 144 10.42 -3.62 -5.14
CA VAL A 144 10.08 -2.22 -5.49
C VAL A 144 9.24 -1.57 -4.41
N ASN A 145 8.20 -2.25 -3.93
CA ASN A 145 7.35 -1.69 -2.87
C ASN A 145 8.07 -1.65 -1.52
N GLY A 146 8.98 -2.58 -1.22
CA GLY A 146 9.86 -2.49 -0.08
C GLY A 146 10.75 -1.24 -0.12
N ALA A 147 11.38 -0.98 -1.27
CA ALA A 147 12.23 0.19 -1.45
C ALA A 147 11.44 1.51 -1.40
N LEU A 148 10.24 1.56 -2.00
CA LEU A 148 9.39 2.74 -2.06
C LEU A 148 8.44 2.87 -0.86
N GLY A 149 8.34 1.86 -0.01
CA GLY A 149 7.38 1.80 1.09
C GLY A 149 7.46 2.99 2.03
N TYR A 150 8.68 3.43 2.37
CA TYR A 150 8.87 4.60 3.22
C TYR A 150 8.36 5.89 2.55
N LEU A 151 8.61 6.06 1.25
CA LEU A 151 8.14 7.22 0.48
C LEU A 151 6.60 7.24 0.41
N LEU A 152 5.99 6.08 0.14
CA LEU A 152 4.53 5.95 0.07
C LEU A 152 3.87 6.21 1.43
N VAL A 153 4.43 5.68 2.52
CA VAL A 153 3.93 5.95 3.88
C VAL A 153 4.07 7.44 4.21
N ARG A 154 5.19 8.08 3.85
CA ARG A 154 5.36 9.53 4.04
C ARG A 154 4.33 10.35 3.26
N ALA A 155 4.04 9.97 2.02
CA ALA A 155 2.99 10.60 1.21
C ALA A 155 1.60 10.42 1.83
N CYS A 156 1.28 9.23 2.34
CA CYS A 156 0.03 8.96 3.05
C CYS A 156 -0.08 9.75 4.36
N ASN A 157 0.98 9.85 5.15
CA ASN A 157 1.01 10.66 6.38
C ASN A 157 0.71 12.13 6.07
N TRP A 158 1.35 12.68 5.03
CA TRP A 158 1.05 14.03 4.57
C TRP A 158 -0.41 14.19 4.13
N ALA A 159 -0.94 13.22 3.39
CA ALA A 159 -2.32 13.24 2.90
C ALA A 159 -3.33 13.20 4.06
N PHE A 160 -3.03 12.45 5.11
CA PHE A 160 -3.91 12.29 6.26
C PHE A 160 -3.72 13.35 7.35
N GLY A 161 -2.83 14.34 7.12
CA GLY A 161 -2.54 15.39 8.10
C GLY A 161 -1.90 14.86 9.38
N GLN A 162 -1.32 13.67 9.34
CA GLN A 162 -0.58 13.12 10.46
C GLN A 162 0.85 13.67 10.36
N GLU A 163 1.27 14.43 11.35
CA GLU A 163 2.67 14.76 11.50
C GLU A 163 3.44 13.43 11.65
N VAL A 164 4.50 13.29 10.85
CA VAL A 164 5.41 12.16 10.97
C VAL A 164 5.81 12.08 12.45
N ALA A 165 5.51 10.98 13.10
CA ALA A 165 5.70 10.77 14.55
C ALA A 165 7.19 10.79 14.98
N GLY A 166 7.99 11.64 14.37
CA GLY A 166 9.38 11.96 14.70
C GLY A 166 9.56 13.19 15.60
N SER A 167 8.48 13.95 15.87
CA SER A 167 8.53 15.15 16.70
C SER A 167 7.86 15.03 18.07
N ALA A 168 7.31 13.89 18.41
CA ALA A 168 6.73 13.66 19.74
C ALA A 168 7.75 13.11 20.74
N TRP A 169 9.02 13.55 20.65
CA TRP A 169 9.87 13.48 21.81
C TRP A 169 9.39 14.56 22.79
N ARG A 170 8.36 14.23 23.57
CA ARG A 170 8.09 14.98 24.81
C ARG A 170 9.17 14.54 25.77
N GLY A 171 10.13 15.42 26.02
CA GLY A 171 11.13 15.23 27.06
C GLY A 171 10.49 14.77 28.36
N PRO A 172 11.26 14.13 29.25
CA PRO A 172 10.75 13.68 30.53
C PRO A 172 10.00 14.83 31.21
N LEU A 173 8.74 14.56 31.62
CA LEU A 173 7.93 15.51 32.37
C LEU A 173 8.76 16.03 33.53
N VAL A 174 9.10 17.32 33.52
CA VAL A 174 9.75 17.95 34.65
C VAL A 174 8.77 17.89 35.81
N PRO A 175 9.14 17.31 36.96
CA PRO A 175 8.26 17.31 38.12
C PRO A 175 8.00 18.75 38.56
N GLY A 176 6.80 19.28 38.31
CA GLY A 176 6.42 20.66 38.65
C GLY A 176 5.30 21.25 37.81
N ASP A 177 5.03 20.75 36.61
CA ASP A 177 3.95 21.22 35.73
C ASP A 177 2.62 20.52 36.02
N ARG A 178 2.12 20.61 37.24
CA ARG A 178 0.71 20.33 37.53
C ARG A 178 0.00 21.64 37.80
N PRO A 179 -1.13 21.91 37.10
CA PRO A 179 -1.96 23.06 37.44
C PRO A 179 -2.61 22.89 38.83
#